data_7194a0097720afc6c55c40767e6bd92f
#
_entry.id   7194a0097720afc6c55c40767e6bd92f
#
_cell.length_a   1.000
_cell.length_b   1.000
_cell.length_c   1.000
_cell.angle_alpha   90.00
_cell.angle_beta   90.00
_cell.angle_gamma   90.00
#
_symmetry.space_group_name_H-M   'P 1'
#
loop_
_entity.id
_entity.type
_entity.pdbx_description
1 polymer ?
#
loop_
_entity_poly.entity_id
_entity_poly.type
_entity_poly.pdbx_seq_one_letter_code
_entity_poly.pdbx_strand_id
1 'polypeptide(L)'
;MHTHRLDLDDPTVREWDATVLQASPEDGIVLDRSAFYPGGGGQPPDEGVLLWGGVRTRIVGTRKGDEQYLLPAEGDPLPPAGTAVRGALDDERRTALMRTHSGLHVLCGVVFRDYGALVTGGNMEPLTARMDFDMTEVPPDFRDRVAEACNAEIARDRRIEVSTLPREEAFKIPDIIRTATNLVPPEVEIVRIVDIVGLDTQADGGTHVASTAMIGRIEVTKLENKGRGFRRIRIAIT
;
A
#
# COMPACT_ATOMS: atom_id res chain seq x y z
N MET A 1 10.31 8.07 -22.27
CA MET A 1 9.23 8.80 -21.52
C MET A 1 8.79 7.85 -20.43
N HIS A 2 8.80 8.30 -19.17
CA HIS A 2 8.36 7.46 -18.06
C HIS A 2 6.90 7.74 -17.73
N THR A 3 6.17 6.70 -17.28
CA THR A 3 4.80 6.82 -16.80
C THR A 3 4.73 7.80 -15.63
N HIS A 4 3.96 8.87 -15.75
CA HIS A 4 3.67 9.78 -14.65
C HIS A 4 2.72 9.09 -13.65
N ARG A 5 3.12 9.00 -12.39
CA ARG A 5 2.47 8.24 -11.32
C ARG A 5 1.43 9.07 -10.58
N LEU A 6 0.19 9.07 -11.10
CA LEU A 6 -0.94 9.79 -10.50
C LEU A 6 -1.31 9.26 -9.09
N ASP A 7 -1.08 7.98 -8.83
CA ASP A 7 -1.31 7.36 -7.52
C ASP A 7 -0.41 7.92 -6.40
N LEU A 8 0.76 8.47 -6.76
CA LEU A 8 1.65 9.16 -5.81
C LEU A 8 1.23 10.61 -5.58
N ASP A 9 0.66 11.27 -6.61
CA ASP A 9 0.19 12.65 -6.51
C ASP A 9 -1.11 12.74 -5.71
N ASP A 10 -2.08 11.89 -6.07
CA ASP A 10 -3.39 11.82 -5.42
C ASP A 10 -3.93 10.38 -5.42
N PRO A 11 -3.87 9.66 -4.29
CA PRO A 11 -4.35 8.29 -4.19
C PRO A 11 -5.88 8.16 -4.34
N THR A 12 -6.62 9.28 -4.39
CA THR A 12 -8.08 9.29 -4.57
C THR A 12 -8.52 9.30 -6.02
N VAL A 13 -7.61 9.48 -6.97
CA VAL A 13 -7.92 9.38 -8.41
C VAL A 13 -8.41 7.99 -8.75
N ARG A 14 -9.60 7.90 -9.36
CA ARG A 14 -10.24 6.65 -9.78
C ARG A 14 -10.36 6.51 -11.28
N GLU A 15 -10.46 7.64 -11.99
CA GLU A 15 -10.57 7.71 -13.44
C GLU A 15 -9.65 8.79 -13.96
N TRP A 16 -9.02 8.57 -15.11
CA TRP A 16 -8.13 9.53 -15.76
C TRP A 16 -8.03 9.25 -17.25
N ASP A 17 -7.66 10.26 -18.02
CA ASP A 17 -7.33 10.13 -19.44
C ASP A 17 -5.81 9.94 -19.59
N ALA A 18 -5.42 9.07 -20.52
CA ALA A 18 -4.01 8.77 -20.82
C ALA A 18 -3.82 8.43 -22.30
N THR A 19 -2.56 8.38 -22.72
CA THR A 19 -2.13 7.90 -24.04
C THR A 19 -1.29 6.63 -23.88
N VAL A 20 -1.57 5.64 -24.71
CA VAL A 20 -0.78 4.40 -24.76
C VAL A 20 0.59 4.72 -25.40
N LEU A 21 1.65 4.47 -24.66
CA LEU A 21 3.03 4.58 -25.18
C LEU A 21 3.48 3.29 -25.86
N GLN A 22 3.13 2.16 -25.28
CA GLN A 22 3.47 0.81 -25.77
C GLN A 22 2.38 -0.19 -25.34
N ALA A 23 2.13 -1.19 -26.17
CA ALA A 23 1.31 -2.34 -25.81
C ALA A 23 1.79 -3.58 -26.55
N SER A 24 2.04 -4.66 -25.81
CA SER A 24 2.31 -5.99 -26.35
C SER A 24 1.70 -7.08 -25.46
N PRO A 25 1.37 -8.24 -25.99
CA PRO A 25 0.88 -9.38 -25.17
C PRO A 25 1.91 -9.86 -24.15
N GLU A 26 3.21 -9.76 -24.46
CA GLU A 26 4.30 -10.28 -23.65
C GLU A 26 4.66 -9.33 -22.52
N ASP A 27 4.68 -8.02 -22.79
CA ASP A 27 5.16 -7.01 -21.83
C ASP A 27 4.03 -6.37 -21.05
N GLY A 28 2.85 -6.20 -21.68
CA GLY A 28 1.73 -5.44 -21.15
C GLY A 28 1.60 -4.07 -21.79
N ILE A 29 0.89 -3.16 -21.12
CA ILE A 29 0.54 -1.83 -21.63
C ILE A 29 1.26 -0.77 -20.79
N VAL A 30 1.94 0.16 -21.46
CA VAL A 30 2.57 1.33 -20.83
C VAL A 30 1.79 2.58 -21.22
N LEU A 31 1.45 3.41 -20.25
CA LEU A 31 0.74 4.68 -20.42
C LEU A 31 1.66 5.86 -20.14
N ASP A 32 1.37 7.04 -20.70
CA ASP A 32 2.05 8.30 -20.38
C ASP A 32 1.80 8.72 -18.92
N ARG A 33 0.63 8.35 -18.36
CA ARG A 33 0.26 8.55 -16.94
C ARG A 33 -0.68 7.46 -16.46
N SER A 34 -0.60 7.15 -15.16
CA SER A 34 -1.38 6.05 -14.59
C SER A 34 -1.68 6.26 -13.11
N ALA A 35 -2.95 6.01 -12.71
CA ALA A 35 -3.34 5.96 -11.30
C ALA A 35 -3.31 4.53 -10.72
N PHE A 36 -2.97 3.52 -11.50
CA PHE A 36 -2.78 2.16 -10.99
C PHE A 36 -1.56 2.12 -10.05
N TYR A 37 -1.78 1.71 -8.81
CA TYR A 37 -0.67 1.36 -7.91
C TYR A 37 0.01 0.08 -8.39
N PRO A 38 1.34 0.07 -8.59
CA PRO A 38 2.00 -1.09 -9.21
C PRO A 38 2.32 -2.22 -8.26
N GLY A 39 1.83 -2.15 -7.02
CA GLY A 39 2.20 -3.10 -5.97
C GLY A 39 3.56 -2.79 -5.33
N GLY A 40 3.82 -3.43 -4.20
CA GLY A 40 5.07 -3.32 -3.43
C GLY A 40 4.79 -3.07 -1.95
N GLY A 41 5.84 -3.22 -1.10
CA GLY A 41 5.69 -3.02 0.34
C GLY A 41 4.65 -3.94 1.02
N GLY A 42 4.31 -5.07 0.40
CA GLY A 42 3.25 -5.96 0.89
C GLY A 42 1.84 -5.62 0.38
N GLN A 43 1.62 -4.47 -0.27
CA GLN A 43 0.36 -4.12 -0.93
C GLN A 43 0.35 -4.70 -2.35
N PRO A 44 -0.70 -5.47 -2.74
CA PRO A 44 -0.85 -5.95 -4.12
C PRO A 44 -1.15 -4.80 -5.09
N PRO A 45 -0.94 -5.02 -6.41
CA PRO A 45 -1.28 -4.02 -7.41
C PRO A 45 -2.79 -3.81 -7.50
N ASP A 46 -3.15 -2.64 -8.05
CA ASP A 46 -4.52 -2.37 -8.43
C ASP A 46 -4.97 -3.17 -9.66
N GLU A 47 -6.27 -3.28 -9.76
CA GLU A 47 -7.00 -3.80 -10.90
C GLU A 47 -7.97 -2.74 -11.45
N GLY A 48 -8.46 -2.95 -12.67
CA GLY A 48 -9.39 -2.01 -13.28
C GLY A 48 -9.55 -2.23 -14.79
N VAL A 49 -9.79 -1.14 -15.53
CA VAL A 49 -10.03 -1.21 -16.97
C VAL A 49 -9.41 -0.02 -17.72
N LEU A 50 -9.12 -0.24 -18.99
CA LEU A 50 -8.87 0.80 -19.98
C LEU A 50 -10.03 0.80 -21.01
N LEU A 51 -10.62 1.96 -21.24
CA LEU A 51 -11.71 2.18 -22.21
C LEU A 51 -11.17 2.97 -23.40
N TRP A 52 -11.39 2.49 -24.62
CA TRP A 52 -10.89 3.13 -25.83
C TRP A 52 -11.69 2.71 -27.07
N GLY A 53 -12.07 3.65 -27.94
CA GLY A 53 -12.76 3.35 -29.20
C GLY A 53 -14.04 2.49 -29.07
N GLY A 54 -14.73 2.55 -27.94
CA GLY A 54 -15.86 1.67 -27.64
C GLY A 54 -15.46 0.26 -27.16
N VAL A 55 -14.18 0.00 -26.96
CA VAL A 55 -13.60 -1.27 -26.52
C VAL A 55 -13.18 -1.17 -25.05
N ARG A 56 -13.11 -2.30 -24.38
CA ARG A 56 -12.66 -2.44 -22.97
C ARG A 56 -11.52 -3.42 -22.91
N THR A 57 -10.45 -3.05 -22.19
CA THR A 57 -9.36 -3.95 -21.79
C THR A 57 -9.34 -4.03 -20.27
N ARG A 58 -9.47 -5.21 -19.68
CA ARG A 58 -9.34 -5.41 -18.24
C ARG A 58 -7.86 -5.43 -17.87
N ILE A 59 -7.53 -4.75 -16.77
CA ILE A 59 -6.19 -4.77 -16.16
C ILE A 59 -6.28 -5.59 -14.88
N VAL A 60 -5.53 -6.66 -14.82
CA VAL A 60 -5.55 -7.65 -13.72
C VAL A 60 -4.31 -7.54 -12.82
N GLY A 61 -3.50 -6.54 -13.00
CA GLY A 61 -2.32 -6.28 -12.21
C GLY A 61 -1.30 -5.43 -12.94
N THR A 62 -0.11 -5.34 -12.36
CA THR A 62 1.02 -4.63 -12.94
C THR A 62 2.31 -5.42 -12.74
N ARG A 63 3.26 -5.21 -13.65
CA ARG A 63 4.64 -5.66 -13.52
C ARG A 63 5.56 -4.44 -13.46
N LYS A 64 6.46 -4.42 -12.49
CA LYS A 64 7.51 -3.41 -12.38
C LYS A 64 8.68 -3.76 -13.31
N GLY A 65 9.31 -2.74 -13.83
CA GLY A 65 10.49 -2.80 -14.68
C GLY A 65 11.10 -1.40 -14.80
N ASP A 66 11.67 -1.11 -15.94
CA ASP A 66 12.05 0.24 -16.35
C ASP A 66 10.85 1.18 -16.51
N GLU A 67 9.66 0.58 -16.75
CA GLU A 67 8.36 1.25 -16.78
C GLU A 67 7.33 0.54 -15.88
N GLN A 68 6.13 1.11 -15.78
CA GLN A 68 4.96 0.49 -15.21
C GLN A 68 4.18 -0.25 -16.30
N TYR A 69 4.27 -1.56 -16.32
CA TYR A 69 3.57 -2.41 -17.27
C TYR A 69 2.24 -2.86 -16.69
N LEU A 70 1.12 -2.40 -17.27
CA LEU A 70 -0.23 -2.86 -16.92
C LEU A 70 -0.46 -4.21 -17.61
N LEU A 71 -0.88 -5.20 -16.84
CA LEU A 71 -1.11 -6.56 -17.32
C LEU A 71 -2.57 -6.73 -17.76
N PRO A 72 -2.84 -6.89 -19.07
CA PRO A 72 -4.19 -7.13 -19.55
C PRO A 72 -4.66 -8.53 -19.18
N ALA A 73 -5.97 -8.71 -19.01
CA ALA A 73 -6.55 -10.03 -18.89
C ALA A 73 -6.34 -10.82 -20.19
N GLU A 74 -6.12 -12.13 -20.05
CA GLU A 74 -5.92 -13.01 -21.21
C GLU A 74 -7.11 -12.94 -22.19
N GLY A 75 -6.80 -12.77 -23.47
CA GLY A 75 -7.78 -12.66 -24.55
C GLY A 75 -8.43 -11.30 -24.71
N ASP A 76 -8.17 -10.34 -23.84
CA ASP A 76 -8.69 -8.98 -24.03
C ASP A 76 -7.94 -8.24 -25.13
N PRO A 77 -8.63 -7.37 -25.90
CA PRO A 77 -8.00 -6.57 -26.96
C PRO A 77 -7.01 -5.56 -26.36
N LEU A 78 -5.91 -5.31 -27.07
CA LEU A 78 -4.89 -4.32 -26.69
C LEU A 78 -5.06 -3.02 -27.46
N PRO A 79 -5.03 -1.86 -26.78
CA PRO A 79 -5.04 -0.57 -27.45
C PRO A 79 -3.70 -0.34 -28.17
N PRO A 80 -3.67 0.00 -29.46
CA PRO A 80 -2.43 0.33 -30.15
C PRO A 80 -1.68 1.53 -29.53
N ALA A 81 -0.36 1.58 -29.71
CA ALA A 81 0.41 2.76 -29.32
C ALA A 81 -0.14 4.03 -29.97
N GLY A 82 -0.16 5.13 -29.23
CA GLY A 82 -0.77 6.41 -29.64
C GLY A 82 -2.28 6.51 -29.38
N THR A 83 -2.94 5.44 -28.94
CA THR A 83 -4.38 5.45 -28.65
C THR A 83 -4.66 6.25 -27.36
N ALA A 84 -5.64 7.15 -27.43
CA ALA A 84 -6.21 7.78 -26.23
C ALA A 84 -7.10 6.76 -25.49
N VAL A 85 -6.86 6.61 -24.19
CA VAL A 85 -7.60 5.70 -23.33
C VAL A 85 -8.12 6.43 -22.09
N ARG A 86 -9.24 5.98 -21.54
CA ARG A 86 -9.69 6.34 -20.20
C ARG A 86 -9.44 5.17 -19.27
N GLY A 87 -8.57 5.35 -18.28
CA GLY A 87 -8.33 4.40 -17.20
C GLY A 87 -9.40 4.56 -16.12
N ALA A 88 -9.85 3.42 -15.56
CA ALA A 88 -10.72 3.38 -14.40
C ALA A 88 -10.28 2.24 -13.47
N LEU A 89 -10.03 2.57 -12.20
CA LEU A 89 -9.69 1.60 -11.16
C LEU A 89 -10.93 0.81 -10.72
N ASP A 90 -10.72 -0.40 -10.23
CA ASP A 90 -11.65 -1.05 -9.30
C ASP A 90 -11.63 -0.28 -7.98
N ASP A 91 -12.60 0.62 -7.80
CA ASP A 91 -12.66 1.52 -6.64
C ASP A 91 -12.89 0.76 -5.33
N GLU A 92 -13.69 -0.31 -5.34
CA GLU A 92 -13.94 -1.13 -4.16
C GLU A 92 -12.63 -1.79 -3.68
N ARG A 93 -11.89 -2.40 -4.61
CA ARG A 93 -10.57 -2.99 -4.34
C ARG A 93 -9.55 -1.95 -3.85
N ARG A 94 -9.42 -0.80 -4.54
CA ARG A 94 -8.50 0.28 -4.15
C ARG A 94 -8.83 0.78 -2.75
N THR A 95 -10.09 1.07 -2.47
CA THR A 95 -10.54 1.57 -1.16
C THR A 95 -10.28 0.54 -0.06
N ALA A 96 -10.58 -0.73 -0.32
CA ALA A 96 -10.29 -1.81 0.63
C ALA A 96 -8.78 -1.94 0.92
N LEU A 97 -7.92 -1.86 -0.10
CA LEU A 97 -6.46 -1.88 0.07
C LEU A 97 -5.94 -0.67 0.83
N MET A 98 -6.43 0.54 0.56
CA MET A 98 -6.07 1.76 1.31
C MET A 98 -6.43 1.63 2.80
N ARG A 99 -7.64 1.14 3.11
CA ARG A 99 -8.08 0.86 4.48
C ARG A 99 -7.16 -0.17 5.15
N THR A 100 -6.86 -1.25 4.46
CA THR A 100 -6.00 -2.33 4.98
C THR A 100 -4.59 -1.84 5.25
N HIS A 101 -3.99 -1.09 4.33
CA HIS A 101 -2.64 -0.57 4.47
C HIS A 101 -2.54 0.41 5.64
N SER A 102 -3.46 1.36 5.72
CA SER A 102 -3.53 2.30 6.86
C SER A 102 -3.78 1.56 8.18
N GLY A 103 -4.58 0.50 8.17
CA GLY A 103 -4.77 -0.39 9.33
C GLY A 103 -3.50 -1.11 9.77
N LEU A 104 -2.64 -1.53 8.82
CA LEU A 104 -1.33 -2.09 9.13
C LEU A 104 -0.38 -1.05 9.75
N HIS A 105 -0.41 0.21 9.29
CA HIS A 105 0.35 1.30 9.91
C HIS A 105 -0.14 1.59 11.33
N VAL A 106 -1.45 1.60 11.60
CA VAL A 106 -1.97 1.71 12.96
C VAL A 106 -1.49 0.55 13.82
N LEU A 107 -1.57 -0.69 13.33
CA LEU A 107 -1.07 -1.87 14.05
C LEU A 107 0.44 -1.75 14.34
N CYS A 108 1.23 -1.34 13.34
CA CYS A 108 2.67 -1.15 13.47
C CYS A 108 2.99 -0.10 14.54
N GLY A 109 2.36 1.07 14.47
CA GLY A 109 2.56 2.16 15.43
C GLY A 109 2.19 1.76 16.87
N VAL A 110 1.07 1.07 17.05
CA VAL A 110 0.64 0.55 18.36
C VAL A 110 1.63 -0.48 18.91
N VAL A 111 2.02 -1.48 18.10
CA VAL A 111 2.93 -2.54 18.55
C VAL A 111 4.33 -1.97 18.84
N PHE A 112 4.81 -1.04 18.01
CA PHE A 112 6.08 -0.37 18.26
C PHE A 112 6.04 0.48 19.55
N ARG A 113 5.02 1.30 19.72
CA ARG A 113 4.84 2.17 20.89
C ARG A 113 4.76 1.38 22.21
N ASP A 114 3.98 0.31 22.23
CA ASP A 114 3.62 -0.40 23.45
C ASP A 114 4.57 -1.55 23.78
N TYR A 115 5.28 -2.10 22.77
CA TYR A 115 6.13 -3.28 22.93
C TYR A 115 7.55 -3.11 22.36
N GLY A 116 7.84 -2.03 21.63
CA GLY A 116 9.16 -1.77 21.02
C GLY A 116 9.53 -2.73 19.89
N ALA A 117 8.57 -3.52 19.36
CA ALA A 117 8.86 -4.56 18.37
C ALA A 117 8.86 -3.99 16.95
N LEU A 118 9.83 -4.45 16.14
CA LEU A 118 10.00 -4.06 14.75
C LEU A 118 9.32 -5.07 13.81
N VAL A 119 8.90 -4.59 12.64
CA VAL A 119 8.30 -5.42 11.61
C VAL A 119 9.37 -6.25 10.90
N THR A 120 9.15 -7.55 10.76
CA THR A 120 10.03 -8.48 10.03
C THR A 120 9.44 -8.99 8.72
N GLY A 121 8.19 -8.67 8.46
CA GLY A 121 7.49 -8.98 7.22
C GLY A 121 6.01 -8.63 7.28
N GLY A 122 5.41 -8.47 6.13
CA GLY A 122 4.00 -8.14 6.00
C GLY A 122 3.43 -8.58 4.66
N ASN A 123 2.12 -8.74 4.60
CA ASN A 123 1.37 -8.93 3.37
C ASN A 123 -0.09 -8.58 3.63
N MET A 124 -0.77 -8.10 2.60
CA MET A 124 -2.19 -7.78 2.67
C MET A 124 -2.95 -8.23 1.44
N GLU A 125 -4.24 -8.38 1.64
CA GLU A 125 -5.29 -8.49 0.64
C GLU A 125 -6.39 -7.49 1.00
N PRO A 126 -7.35 -7.21 0.13
CA PRO A 126 -8.47 -6.35 0.49
C PRO A 126 -9.12 -6.76 1.83
N LEU A 127 -9.14 -5.84 2.80
CA LEU A 127 -9.70 -5.97 4.15
C LEU A 127 -9.07 -7.04 5.06
N THR A 128 -7.99 -7.70 4.64
CA THR A 128 -7.27 -8.67 5.47
C THR A 128 -5.77 -8.51 5.35
N ALA A 129 -5.05 -8.73 6.45
CA ALA A 129 -3.60 -8.63 6.41
C ALA A 129 -2.92 -9.50 7.48
N ARG A 130 -1.60 -9.65 7.32
CA ARG A 130 -0.71 -10.17 8.33
C ARG A 130 0.53 -9.31 8.46
N MET A 131 1.03 -9.20 9.68
CA MET A 131 2.30 -8.55 9.98
C MET A 131 3.09 -9.39 10.97
N ASP A 132 4.37 -9.54 10.71
CA ASP A 132 5.30 -10.31 11.52
C ASP A 132 6.20 -9.33 12.29
N PHE A 133 6.41 -9.61 13.59
CA PHE A 133 7.20 -8.77 14.48
C PHE A 133 8.32 -9.57 15.17
N ASP A 134 9.44 -8.92 15.45
CA ASP A 134 10.51 -9.44 16.30
C ASP A 134 10.10 -9.35 17.78
N MET A 135 9.41 -10.38 18.25
CA MET A 135 8.82 -10.39 19.59
C MET A 135 8.96 -11.77 20.21
N THR A 136 9.74 -11.88 21.29
CA THR A 136 10.01 -13.15 21.97
C THR A 136 8.86 -13.56 22.88
N GLU A 137 8.37 -12.63 23.68
CA GLU A 137 7.31 -12.85 24.67
C GLU A 137 6.13 -11.92 24.40
N VAL A 138 4.94 -12.44 24.64
CA VAL A 138 3.69 -11.68 24.56
C VAL A 138 2.84 -11.96 25.79
N PRO A 139 2.20 -10.96 26.41
CA PRO A 139 1.26 -11.17 27.49
C PRO A 139 0.10 -12.08 27.06
N PRO A 140 -0.52 -12.83 28.01
CA PRO A 140 -1.66 -13.69 27.66
C PRO A 140 -2.84 -12.95 26.99
N ASP A 141 -3.05 -11.70 27.34
CA ASP A 141 -4.10 -10.81 26.85
C ASP A 141 -3.65 -9.92 25.66
N PHE A 142 -2.49 -10.18 25.08
CA PHE A 142 -1.86 -9.39 24.02
C PHE A 142 -2.80 -9.13 22.83
N ARG A 143 -3.50 -10.16 22.38
CA ARG A 143 -4.42 -10.08 21.23
C ARG A 143 -5.50 -9.03 21.45
N ASP A 144 -6.16 -9.09 22.61
CA ASP A 144 -7.28 -8.22 22.93
C ASP A 144 -6.80 -6.78 23.18
N ARG A 145 -5.67 -6.63 23.88
CA ARG A 145 -5.04 -5.32 24.13
C ARG A 145 -4.62 -4.62 22.84
N VAL A 146 -4.00 -5.33 21.91
CA VAL A 146 -3.60 -4.75 20.62
C VAL A 146 -4.83 -4.36 19.80
N ALA A 147 -5.86 -5.21 19.74
CA ALA A 147 -7.10 -4.88 19.05
C ALA A 147 -7.79 -3.64 19.65
N GLU A 148 -7.87 -3.55 20.98
CA GLU A 148 -8.42 -2.41 21.70
C GLU A 148 -7.61 -1.13 21.44
N ALA A 149 -6.29 -1.19 21.56
CA ALA A 149 -5.40 -0.06 21.34
C ALA A 149 -5.47 0.44 19.89
N CYS A 150 -5.47 -0.45 18.89
CA CYS A 150 -5.64 -0.07 17.49
C CYS A 150 -6.98 0.65 17.27
N ASN A 151 -8.08 0.12 17.78
CA ASN A 151 -9.40 0.73 17.63
C ASN A 151 -9.53 2.06 18.39
N ALA A 152 -8.84 2.21 19.51
CA ALA A 152 -8.75 3.49 20.22
C ALA A 152 -8.03 4.56 19.38
N GLU A 153 -6.95 4.19 18.66
CA GLU A 153 -6.25 5.11 17.75
C GLU A 153 -7.11 5.45 16.53
N ILE A 154 -7.85 4.50 15.98
CA ILE A 154 -8.82 4.71 14.88
C ILE A 154 -9.89 5.71 15.31
N ALA A 155 -10.46 5.55 16.51
CA ALA A 155 -11.49 6.43 17.04
C ALA A 155 -11.02 7.88 17.29
N ARG A 156 -9.71 8.13 17.33
CA ARG A 156 -9.15 9.50 17.45
C ARG A 156 -9.20 10.29 16.15
N ASP A 157 -9.58 9.65 15.04
CA ASP A 157 -9.66 10.27 13.71
C ASP A 157 -8.39 11.06 13.34
N ARG A 158 -7.22 10.42 13.50
CA ARG A 158 -5.94 11.05 13.19
C ARG A 158 -5.80 11.26 11.70
N ARG A 159 -5.29 12.42 11.28
CA ARG A 159 -4.94 12.68 9.88
C ARG A 159 -3.80 11.75 9.46
N ILE A 160 -3.86 11.31 8.21
CA ILE A 160 -2.78 10.59 7.55
C ILE A 160 -2.22 11.50 6.48
N GLU A 161 -1.03 12.01 6.72
CA GLU A 161 -0.37 12.99 5.87
C GLU A 161 0.72 12.30 5.03
N VAL A 162 0.85 12.74 3.79
CA VAL A 162 1.87 12.25 2.87
C VAL A 162 2.77 13.41 2.49
N SER A 163 4.06 13.20 2.59
CA SER A 163 5.08 14.17 2.18
C SER A 163 6.25 13.47 1.50
N THR A 164 7.14 14.24 0.91
CA THR A 164 8.38 13.75 0.34
C THR A 164 9.55 14.57 0.86
N LEU A 165 10.65 13.90 1.18
CA LEU A 165 11.88 14.54 1.62
C LEU A 165 13.09 13.97 0.85
N PRO A 166 14.15 14.76 0.65
CA PRO A 166 15.44 14.22 0.27
C PRO A 166 15.85 13.10 1.23
N ARG A 167 16.46 12.05 0.70
CA ARG A 167 16.85 10.87 1.49
C ARG A 167 17.61 11.20 2.77
N GLU A 168 18.57 12.12 2.68
CA GLU A 168 19.37 12.52 3.83
C GLU A 168 18.55 13.20 4.94
N GLU A 169 17.50 13.93 4.58
CA GLU A 169 16.59 14.56 5.53
C GLU A 169 15.59 13.54 6.11
N ALA A 170 15.05 12.67 5.26
CA ALA A 170 14.13 11.62 5.70
C ALA A 170 14.74 10.73 6.78
N PHE A 171 15.99 10.29 6.59
CA PHE A 171 16.68 9.40 7.55
C PHE A 171 17.18 10.10 8.83
N LYS A 172 17.00 11.43 8.97
CA LYS A 172 17.18 12.13 10.25
C LYS A 172 15.94 12.02 11.16
N ILE A 173 14.78 11.63 10.58
CA ILE A 173 13.57 11.42 11.37
C ILE A 173 13.77 10.16 12.23
N PRO A 174 13.66 10.27 13.57
CA PRO A 174 13.82 9.12 14.44
C PRO A 174 12.84 8.01 14.07
N ASP A 175 13.34 6.77 14.04
CA ASP A 175 12.52 5.57 13.85
C ASP A 175 11.66 5.56 12.56
N ILE A 176 12.06 6.32 11.52
CA ILE A 176 11.37 6.34 10.21
C ILE A 176 11.29 4.95 9.56
N ILE A 177 12.20 4.05 9.93
CA ILE A 177 12.22 2.65 9.51
C ILE A 177 11.68 1.79 10.65
N ARG A 178 10.49 1.25 10.44
CA ARG A 178 9.81 0.34 11.37
C ARG A 178 10.10 -1.14 11.10
N THR A 179 10.76 -1.43 9.99
CA THR A 179 11.18 -2.78 9.64
C THR A 179 12.56 -3.09 10.25
N ALA A 180 12.78 -4.36 10.63
CA ALA A 180 14.06 -4.80 11.20
C ALA A 180 15.26 -4.59 10.25
N THR A 181 15.00 -4.47 8.96
CA THR A 181 15.97 -4.08 7.93
C THR A 181 15.40 -2.92 7.11
N ASN A 182 16.27 -1.97 6.71
CA ASN A 182 15.85 -0.90 5.83
C ASN A 182 15.51 -1.45 4.44
N LEU A 183 14.26 -1.32 4.01
CA LEU A 183 13.76 -1.79 2.71
C LEU A 183 13.71 -0.67 1.65
N VAL A 184 14.04 0.58 2.00
CA VAL A 184 14.11 1.68 1.03
C VAL A 184 15.34 1.48 0.15
N PRO A 185 15.18 1.25 -1.17
CA PRO A 185 16.31 1.01 -2.08
C PRO A 185 17.32 2.15 -2.03
N PRO A 186 18.63 1.87 -2.13
CA PRO A 186 19.68 2.88 -2.00
C PRO A 186 19.61 3.97 -3.09
N GLU A 187 19.07 3.64 -4.26
CA GLU A 187 18.90 4.54 -5.41
C GLU A 187 17.73 5.54 -5.26
N VAL A 188 16.88 5.38 -4.25
CA VAL A 188 15.78 6.30 -3.98
C VAL A 188 16.33 7.57 -3.34
N GLU A 189 16.37 8.66 -4.09
CA GLU A 189 16.86 9.97 -3.64
C GLU A 189 15.79 10.78 -2.90
N ILE A 190 14.54 10.63 -3.32
CA ILE A 190 13.38 11.31 -2.69
C ILE A 190 12.51 10.24 -2.01
N VAL A 191 12.46 10.28 -0.70
CA VAL A 191 11.72 9.33 0.13
C VAL A 191 10.31 9.86 0.38
N ARG A 192 9.30 9.05 0.06
CA ARG A 192 7.91 9.32 0.43
C ARG A 192 7.69 8.88 1.87
N ILE A 193 7.04 9.75 2.63
CA ILE A 193 6.77 9.58 4.06
C ILE A 193 5.26 9.58 4.26
N VAL A 194 4.78 8.61 5.00
CA VAL A 194 3.41 8.52 5.48
C VAL A 194 3.43 8.74 7.00
N ASP A 195 2.68 9.73 7.45
CA ASP A 195 2.58 10.11 8.86
C ASP A 195 1.13 9.99 9.37
N ILE A 196 0.88 9.03 10.23
CA ILE A 196 -0.34 9.01 11.06
C ILE A 196 -0.06 9.93 12.24
N VAL A 197 -0.49 11.17 12.16
CA VAL A 197 -0.13 12.26 13.07
C VAL A 197 -0.23 11.86 14.55
N GLY A 198 0.91 11.82 15.22
CA GLY A 198 1.04 11.48 16.64
C GLY A 198 0.90 9.98 16.95
N LEU A 199 1.05 9.09 15.97
CA LEU A 199 1.10 7.65 16.18
C LEU A 199 2.27 6.97 15.47
N ASP A 200 2.43 7.18 14.16
CA ASP A 200 3.37 6.41 13.36
C ASP A 200 3.83 7.19 12.12
N THR A 201 5.13 7.29 11.92
CA THR A 201 5.75 7.95 10.77
C THR A 201 6.68 6.97 10.09
N GLN A 202 6.47 6.65 8.81
CA GLN A 202 7.27 5.67 8.07
C GLN A 202 7.60 6.13 6.65
N ALA A 203 8.76 5.66 6.15
CA ALA A 203 9.04 5.66 4.72
C ALA A 203 8.18 4.59 4.05
N ASP A 204 7.19 5.00 3.25
CA ASP A 204 6.26 4.09 2.58
C ASP A 204 5.82 4.60 1.21
N GLY A 205 5.62 3.66 0.26
CA GLY A 205 5.24 3.94 -1.12
C GLY A 205 3.79 3.57 -1.47
N GLY A 206 3.02 3.04 -0.52
CA GLY A 206 1.67 2.54 -0.76
C GLY A 206 0.57 3.61 -0.71
N THR A 207 -0.67 3.17 -0.87
CA THR A 207 -1.84 4.05 -0.86
C THR A 207 -2.56 3.99 0.48
N HIS A 208 -3.00 5.16 0.97
CA HIS A 208 -3.61 5.30 2.29
C HIS A 208 -4.92 6.07 2.25
N VAL A 209 -5.78 5.87 3.25
CA VAL A 209 -6.94 6.73 3.51
C VAL A 209 -6.50 8.05 4.14
N ALA A 210 -7.33 9.08 4.08
CA ALA A 210 -6.98 10.42 4.56
C ALA A 210 -6.96 10.54 6.10
N SER A 211 -7.71 9.67 6.80
CA SER A 211 -7.72 9.65 8.26
C SER A 211 -7.95 8.25 8.82
N THR A 212 -7.58 8.04 10.08
CA THR A 212 -7.75 6.72 10.72
C THR A 212 -9.21 6.32 10.86
N ALA A 213 -10.16 7.24 10.99
CA ALA A 213 -11.59 6.92 11.04
C ALA A 213 -12.09 6.23 9.76
N MET A 214 -11.45 6.47 8.61
CA MET A 214 -11.80 5.84 7.34
C MET A 214 -11.34 4.38 7.24
N ILE A 215 -10.51 3.89 8.17
CA ILE A 215 -10.04 2.50 8.19
C ILE A 215 -11.21 1.55 8.48
N GLY A 216 -12.10 1.91 9.40
CA GLY A 216 -13.10 1.04 9.97
C GLY A 216 -12.58 0.38 11.25
N ARG A 217 -13.06 -0.80 11.60
CA ARG A 217 -12.68 -1.52 12.81
C ARG A 217 -11.61 -2.58 12.52
N ILE A 218 -10.54 -2.62 13.30
CA ILE A 218 -9.54 -3.69 13.26
C ILE A 218 -9.97 -4.82 14.21
N GLU A 219 -10.02 -6.03 13.67
CA GLU A 219 -10.12 -7.27 14.41
C GLU A 219 -8.79 -8.04 14.31
N VAL A 220 -8.18 -8.40 15.44
CA VAL A 220 -7.04 -9.33 15.47
C VAL A 220 -7.59 -10.75 15.40
N THR A 221 -7.60 -11.34 14.22
CA THR A 221 -8.21 -12.66 13.98
C THR A 221 -7.35 -13.80 14.49
N LYS A 222 -6.01 -13.66 14.45
CA LYS A 222 -5.09 -14.71 14.89
C LYS A 222 -3.75 -14.14 15.34
N LEU A 223 -3.19 -14.77 16.38
CA LEU A 223 -1.80 -14.61 16.80
C LEU A 223 -1.08 -15.95 16.62
N GLU A 224 0.03 -15.95 15.86
CA GLU A 224 0.78 -17.16 15.53
C GLU A 224 2.24 -17.03 16.00
N ASN A 225 2.77 -18.11 16.51
CA ASN A 225 4.22 -18.23 16.76
C ASN A 225 4.92 -18.64 15.44
N LYS A 226 5.87 -17.82 14.98
CA LYS A 226 6.63 -18.05 13.74
C LYS A 226 8.06 -18.55 14.00
N GLY A 227 8.29 -19.08 15.18
CA GLY A 227 9.58 -19.54 15.65
C GLY A 227 10.08 -18.70 16.82
N ARG A 228 11.29 -18.99 17.27
CA ARG A 228 11.87 -18.32 18.44
C ARG A 228 12.11 -16.83 18.13
N GLY A 229 11.41 -15.97 18.88
CA GLY A 229 11.56 -14.51 18.74
C GLY A 229 10.67 -13.83 17.72
N PHE A 230 9.73 -14.56 17.06
CA PHE A 230 8.88 -13.96 16.04
C PHE A 230 7.41 -14.27 16.28
N ARG A 231 6.57 -13.25 16.10
CA ARG A 231 5.10 -13.35 16.20
C ARG A 231 4.44 -12.80 14.97
N ARG A 232 3.43 -13.52 14.47
CA ARG A 232 2.56 -13.08 13.37
C ARG A 232 1.22 -12.67 13.92
N ILE A 233 0.81 -11.46 13.60
CA ILE A 233 -0.53 -10.94 13.86
C ILE A 233 -1.30 -10.94 12.54
N ARG A 234 -2.50 -11.54 12.53
CA ARG A 234 -3.44 -11.44 11.42
C ARG A 234 -4.58 -10.53 11.82
N ILE A 235 -4.97 -9.66 10.89
CA ILE A 235 -6.07 -8.72 11.09
C ILE A 235 -7.10 -8.84 9.98
N ALA A 236 -8.33 -8.49 10.32
CA ALA A 236 -9.39 -8.17 9.37
C ALA A 236 -9.90 -6.75 9.64
N ILE A 237 -10.38 -6.09 8.59
CA ILE A 237 -10.97 -4.75 8.64
C ILE A 237 -12.48 -4.89 8.35
N THR A 238 -13.32 -4.32 9.21
CA THR A 238 -14.78 -4.34 9.06
C THR A 238 -15.38 -2.94 9.04
#